data_79622ac415b8bc10b72f2e49edd0dfed
#
_entry.id   79622ac415b8bc10b72f2e49edd0dfed
#
_cell.length_a   1.000
_cell.length_b   1.000
_cell.length_c   1.000
_cell.angle_alpha   90.00
_cell.angle_beta   90.00
_cell.angle_gamma   90.00
#
_symmetry.space_group_name_H-M   'P 1'
#
loop_
_entity.id
_entity.type
_entity.pdbx_description
1 polymer ?
#
loop_
_entity_poly.entity_id
_entity_poly.type
_entity_poly.pdbx_seq_one_letter_code
_entity_poly.pdbx_strand_id
1 'polypeptide(L)'
;VALADEAINIGLGPVNASYLDINKIIDVAKQTNAQSIHPGYGFLSENSNFAKAVELAGLTFIGPKSEAIALMGSKSVSKKKMLEAKVPCIPGYQGDDQSDNTLLKSAKKIGFPLMIKASAGGGGRGMRLVNQVDDLKDALKIARAEALNAFGSSELILEKAFINARHIEIQIISDAYGSHLYFGERDCSIQRRHQKVIEESPSPVMT
;
A
#
# COMPACT_ATOMS: atom_id res chain seq x y z
N VAL A 1 -20.43 -15.91 9.20
CA VAL A 1 -20.90 -16.53 10.45
C VAL A 1 -21.47 -17.91 10.18
N ALA A 2 -22.44 -18.07 9.25
CA ALA A 2 -23.11 -19.37 9.03
C ALA A 2 -22.21 -20.50 8.51
N LEU A 3 -21.04 -20.20 7.98
CA LEU A 3 -20.06 -21.19 7.48
C LEU A 3 -18.91 -21.41 8.46
N ALA A 4 -18.86 -20.70 9.58
CA ALA A 4 -17.83 -20.84 10.59
C ALA A 4 -18.31 -21.79 11.70
N ASP A 5 -17.39 -22.58 12.27
CA ASP A 5 -17.68 -23.47 13.39
C ASP A 5 -17.97 -22.67 14.67
N GLU A 6 -17.31 -21.52 14.82
CA GLU A 6 -17.49 -20.61 15.95
C GLU A 6 -17.46 -19.16 15.50
N ALA A 7 -18.22 -18.30 16.16
CA ALA A 7 -18.26 -16.86 15.90
C ALA A 7 -18.26 -16.06 17.22
N ILE A 8 -17.26 -15.20 17.38
CA ILE A 8 -17.08 -14.39 18.56
C ILE A 8 -17.40 -12.93 18.25
N ASN A 9 -18.27 -12.35 19.02
CA ASN A 9 -18.58 -10.92 18.92
C ASN A 9 -17.44 -10.09 19.54
N ILE A 10 -16.81 -9.24 18.73
CA ILE A 10 -15.71 -8.35 19.15
C ILE A 10 -16.21 -6.99 19.64
N GLY A 11 -17.50 -6.86 19.91
CA GLY A 11 -18.14 -5.69 20.47
C GLY A 11 -18.94 -4.86 19.47
N LEU A 12 -19.72 -3.94 20.03
CA LEU A 12 -20.48 -2.95 19.28
C LEU A 12 -19.70 -1.64 19.21
N GLY A 13 -19.89 -0.87 18.14
CA GLY A 13 -19.39 0.50 18.06
C GLY A 13 -18.40 0.78 16.95
N PRO A 14 -17.61 1.85 17.11
CA PRO A 14 -16.68 2.30 16.07
C PRO A 14 -15.65 1.24 15.70
N VAL A 15 -15.17 1.30 14.46
CA VAL A 15 -14.20 0.33 13.88
C VAL A 15 -12.91 0.24 14.71
N ASN A 16 -12.47 1.35 15.27
CA ASN A 16 -11.28 1.41 16.14
C ASN A 16 -11.46 0.73 17.51
N ALA A 17 -12.70 0.48 17.94
CA ALA A 17 -13.01 -0.25 19.16
C ALA A 17 -13.35 -1.73 18.91
N SER A 18 -13.23 -2.20 17.67
CA SER A 18 -13.56 -3.56 17.24
C SER A 18 -12.56 -4.08 16.21
N TYR A 19 -12.78 -3.84 14.92
CA TYR A 19 -11.96 -4.38 13.81
C TYR A 19 -10.54 -3.82 13.74
N LEU A 20 -10.24 -2.69 14.37
CA LEU A 20 -8.91 -2.10 14.48
C LEU A 20 -8.30 -2.25 15.88
N ASP A 21 -8.96 -2.95 16.80
CA ASP A 21 -8.43 -3.25 18.13
C ASP A 21 -7.58 -4.53 18.08
N ILE A 22 -6.28 -4.35 17.95
CA ILE A 22 -5.30 -5.43 17.82
C ILE A 22 -5.36 -6.38 19.03
N ASN A 23 -5.44 -5.82 20.24
CA ASN A 23 -5.42 -6.61 21.47
C ASN A 23 -6.65 -7.49 21.57
N LYS A 24 -7.81 -6.93 21.30
CA LYS A 24 -9.08 -7.66 21.32
C LYS A 24 -9.10 -8.82 20.33
N ILE A 25 -8.58 -8.62 19.11
CA ILE A 25 -8.52 -9.69 18.10
C ILE A 25 -7.59 -10.82 18.55
N ILE A 26 -6.43 -10.48 19.13
CA ILE A 26 -5.48 -11.47 19.66
C ILE A 26 -6.07 -12.21 20.86
N ASP A 27 -6.75 -11.51 21.77
CA ASP A 27 -7.39 -12.13 22.93
C ASP A 27 -8.47 -13.12 22.52
N VAL A 28 -9.30 -12.78 21.53
CA VAL A 28 -10.30 -13.69 20.97
C VAL A 28 -9.64 -14.91 20.33
N ALA A 29 -8.58 -14.71 19.53
CA ALA A 29 -7.86 -15.82 18.92
C ALA A 29 -7.29 -16.80 19.96
N LYS A 30 -6.76 -16.28 21.10
CA LYS A 30 -6.30 -17.11 22.21
C LYS A 30 -7.45 -17.81 22.94
N GLN A 31 -8.56 -17.14 23.16
CA GLN A 31 -9.74 -17.73 23.82
C GLN A 31 -10.34 -18.89 23.03
N THR A 32 -10.30 -18.81 21.70
CA THR A 32 -10.80 -19.86 20.78
C THR A 32 -9.74 -20.90 20.41
N ASN A 33 -8.55 -20.85 21.02
CA ASN A 33 -7.42 -21.71 20.68
C ASN A 33 -7.07 -21.70 19.19
N ALA A 34 -7.29 -20.57 18.50
CA ALA A 34 -6.89 -20.41 17.12
C ALA A 34 -5.37 -20.51 16.98
N GLN A 35 -4.89 -21.16 15.93
CA GLN A 35 -3.46 -21.32 15.66
C GLN A 35 -2.94 -20.24 14.71
N SER A 36 -3.83 -19.63 13.95
CA SER A 36 -3.49 -18.64 12.93
C SER A 36 -4.60 -17.60 12.76
N ILE A 37 -4.23 -16.45 12.23
CA ILE A 37 -5.17 -15.37 11.90
C ILE A 37 -5.01 -15.02 10.43
N HIS A 38 -6.10 -15.16 9.65
CA HIS A 38 -6.22 -14.56 8.31
C HIS A 38 -6.82 -13.17 8.47
N PRO A 39 -6.12 -12.09 8.09
CA PRO A 39 -6.55 -10.72 8.38
C PRO A 39 -7.71 -10.23 7.51
N GLY A 40 -8.13 -11.02 6.53
CA GLY A 40 -9.11 -10.60 5.54
C GLY A 40 -8.54 -9.52 4.60
N TYR A 41 -9.40 -8.59 4.21
CA TYR A 41 -9.08 -7.47 3.32
C TYR A 41 -9.48 -6.16 3.98
N GLY A 42 -8.63 -5.13 3.88
CA GLY A 42 -8.82 -3.86 4.59
C GLY A 42 -8.49 -3.96 6.08
N PHE A 43 -8.98 -3.02 6.88
CA PHE A 43 -8.75 -2.93 8.33
C PHE A 43 -7.27 -3.12 8.71
N LEU A 44 -6.92 -4.24 9.34
CA LEU A 44 -5.57 -4.55 9.82
C LEU A 44 -4.75 -5.42 8.84
N SER A 45 -5.26 -5.76 7.67
CA SER A 45 -4.57 -6.67 6.73
C SER A 45 -3.21 -6.15 6.25
N GLU A 46 -3.05 -4.84 6.16
CA GLU A 46 -1.80 -4.18 5.77
C GLU A 46 -1.10 -3.47 6.96
N ASN A 47 -1.47 -3.87 8.19
CA ASN A 47 -0.92 -3.26 9.40
C ASN A 47 0.24 -4.09 9.95
N SER A 48 1.46 -3.57 9.83
CA SER A 48 2.68 -4.26 10.29
C SER A 48 2.70 -4.48 11.80
N ASN A 49 2.13 -3.58 12.60
CA ASN A 49 2.06 -3.73 14.06
C ASN A 49 1.12 -4.88 14.43
N PHE A 50 0.02 -5.06 13.71
CA PHE A 50 -0.88 -6.20 13.90
C PHE A 50 -0.18 -7.52 13.58
N ALA A 51 0.46 -7.62 12.40
CA ALA A 51 1.20 -8.82 12.02
C ALA A 51 2.26 -9.17 13.07
N LYS A 52 3.03 -8.18 13.53
CA LYS A 52 4.03 -8.36 14.59
C LYS A 52 3.41 -8.78 15.92
N ALA A 53 2.27 -8.21 16.30
CA ALA A 53 1.59 -8.59 17.53
C ALA A 53 1.04 -10.03 17.48
N VAL A 54 0.56 -10.50 16.32
CA VAL A 54 0.14 -11.87 16.08
C VAL A 54 1.34 -12.83 16.24
N GLU A 55 2.48 -12.51 15.61
CA GLU A 55 3.72 -13.29 15.71
C GLU A 55 4.21 -13.37 17.17
N LEU A 56 4.22 -12.26 17.90
CA LEU A 56 4.62 -12.19 19.32
C LEU A 56 3.65 -12.94 20.24
N ALA A 57 2.40 -13.08 19.85
CA ALA A 57 1.40 -13.87 20.58
C ALA A 57 1.55 -15.38 20.37
N GLY A 58 2.52 -15.82 19.56
CA GLY A 58 2.75 -17.23 19.21
C GLY A 58 1.75 -17.76 18.16
N LEU A 59 1.05 -16.86 17.46
CA LEU A 59 0.09 -17.20 16.41
C LEU A 59 0.71 -17.02 15.04
N THR A 60 0.20 -17.74 14.04
CA THR A 60 0.62 -17.56 12.65
C THR A 60 -0.21 -16.48 11.99
N PHE A 61 0.45 -15.42 11.52
CA PHE A 61 -0.19 -14.44 10.63
C PHE A 61 -0.21 -15.00 9.21
N ILE A 62 -1.40 -15.19 8.63
CA ILE A 62 -1.55 -15.68 7.25
C ILE A 62 -1.36 -14.47 6.31
N GLY A 63 -0.13 -14.26 5.89
CA GLY A 63 0.28 -13.12 5.08
C GLY A 63 1.78 -12.90 5.10
N PRO A 64 2.26 -11.77 4.56
CA PRO A 64 3.68 -11.42 4.61
C PRO A 64 4.17 -11.21 6.06
N LYS A 65 5.47 -11.33 6.26
CA LYS A 65 6.10 -10.97 7.55
C LYS A 65 5.88 -9.49 7.87
N SER A 66 5.84 -9.14 9.16
CA SER A 66 5.61 -7.76 9.62
C SER A 66 6.58 -6.75 9.02
N GLU A 67 7.86 -7.13 8.83
CA GLU A 67 8.86 -6.28 8.21
C GLU A 67 8.57 -6.04 6.71
N ALA A 68 8.07 -7.04 6.00
CA ALA A 68 7.70 -6.90 4.59
C ALA A 68 6.48 -5.98 4.42
N ILE A 69 5.48 -6.09 5.31
CA ILE A 69 4.33 -5.19 5.34
C ILE A 69 4.79 -3.76 5.61
N ALA A 70 5.66 -3.56 6.60
CA ALA A 70 6.20 -2.23 6.93
C ALA A 70 6.97 -1.61 5.77
N LEU A 71 7.83 -2.40 5.11
CA LEU A 71 8.63 -1.96 3.97
C LEU A 71 7.75 -1.57 2.79
N MET A 72 6.79 -2.42 2.43
CA MET A 72 5.92 -2.18 1.27
C MET A 72 4.82 -1.15 1.54
N GLY A 73 4.51 -0.89 2.82
CA GLY A 73 3.57 0.15 3.22
C GLY A 73 4.07 1.58 2.99
N SER A 74 5.39 1.79 2.86
CA SER A 74 6.01 3.06 2.50
C SER A 74 6.43 3.06 1.04
N LYS A 75 5.80 3.90 0.22
CA LYS A 75 6.13 4.01 -1.22
C LYS A 75 7.56 4.48 -1.46
N SER A 76 8.09 5.38 -0.62
CA SER A 76 9.47 5.85 -0.76
C SER A 76 10.48 4.75 -0.45
N VAL A 77 10.28 4.02 0.66
CA VAL A 77 11.17 2.94 1.09
C VAL A 77 11.11 1.78 0.10
N SER A 78 9.91 1.34 -0.28
CA SER A 78 9.74 0.24 -1.24
C SER A 78 10.37 0.56 -2.60
N LYS A 79 10.19 1.79 -3.09
CA LYS A 79 10.79 2.21 -4.36
C LYS A 79 12.31 2.27 -4.30
N LYS A 80 12.91 2.77 -3.20
CA LYS A 80 14.36 2.71 -2.99
C LYS A 80 14.84 1.26 -3.06
N LYS A 81 14.14 0.34 -2.37
CA LYS A 81 14.48 -1.08 -2.35
C LYS A 81 14.38 -1.75 -3.73
N MET A 82 13.35 -1.42 -4.50
CA MET A 82 13.20 -1.92 -5.86
C MET A 82 14.32 -1.42 -6.79
N LEU A 83 14.71 -0.15 -6.67
CA LEU A 83 15.82 0.40 -7.43
C LEU A 83 17.16 -0.27 -7.09
N GLU A 84 17.43 -0.53 -5.80
CA GLU A 84 18.59 -1.30 -5.35
C GLU A 84 18.61 -2.71 -5.94
N ALA A 85 17.45 -3.35 -6.04
CA ALA A 85 17.26 -4.66 -6.64
C ALA A 85 17.24 -4.63 -8.20
N LYS A 86 17.47 -3.45 -8.81
CA LYS A 86 17.44 -3.24 -10.28
C LYS A 86 16.09 -3.58 -10.92
N VAL A 87 15.00 -3.50 -10.16
CA VAL A 87 13.65 -3.62 -10.70
C VAL A 87 13.28 -2.31 -11.39
N PRO A 88 12.79 -2.33 -12.64
CA PRO A 88 12.37 -1.12 -13.33
C PRO A 88 11.30 -0.37 -12.55
N CYS A 89 11.52 0.92 -12.31
CA CYS A 89 10.59 1.78 -11.60
C CYS A 89 10.26 3.00 -12.44
N ILE A 90 9.06 3.54 -12.25
CA ILE A 90 8.66 4.83 -12.84
C ILE A 90 9.66 5.90 -12.42
N PRO A 91 10.22 6.70 -13.37
CA PRO A 91 11.12 7.80 -13.03
C PRO A 91 10.49 8.73 -12.01
N GLY A 92 11.22 9.08 -10.97
CA GLY A 92 10.64 9.89 -9.90
C GLY A 92 11.65 10.34 -8.86
N TYR A 93 11.13 10.96 -7.80
CA TYR A 93 11.88 11.39 -6.63
C TYR A 93 11.23 10.82 -5.36
N GLN A 94 12.03 10.16 -4.54
CA GLN A 94 11.65 9.55 -3.26
C GLN A 94 12.73 9.77 -2.19
N GLY A 95 13.40 10.93 -2.27
CA GLY A 95 14.49 11.29 -1.36
C GLY A 95 14.00 11.83 -0.02
N ASP A 96 14.88 11.84 0.96
CA ASP A 96 14.59 12.29 2.33
C ASP A 96 14.54 13.83 2.43
N ASP A 97 15.18 14.55 1.49
CA ASP A 97 15.06 16.01 1.41
C ASP A 97 13.71 16.41 0.81
N GLN A 98 12.80 16.75 1.69
CA GLN A 98 11.42 17.16 1.37
C GLN A 98 11.27 18.68 1.23
N SER A 99 12.38 19.43 1.09
CA SER A 99 12.32 20.87 0.86
C SER A 99 11.66 21.20 -0.49
N ASP A 100 10.91 22.29 -0.54
CA ASP A 100 10.24 22.72 -1.78
C ASP A 100 11.26 22.94 -2.91
N ASN A 101 12.44 23.46 -2.60
CA ASN A 101 13.49 23.66 -3.59
C ASN A 101 13.94 22.36 -4.24
N THR A 102 14.13 21.31 -3.44
CA THR A 102 14.54 19.98 -3.94
C THR A 102 13.43 19.32 -4.74
N LEU A 103 12.18 19.41 -4.26
CA LEU A 103 11.03 18.89 -4.99
C LEU A 103 10.82 19.62 -6.32
N LEU A 104 10.94 20.95 -6.36
CA LEU A 104 10.85 21.74 -7.58
C LEU A 104 11.95 21.39 -8.60
N LYS A 105 13.21 21.23 -8.13
CA LYS A 105 14.31 20.81 -8.99
C LYS A 105 14.11 19.40 -9.53
N SER A 106 13.67 18.48 -8.68
CA SER A 106 13.41 17.10 -9.06
C SER A 106 12.27 16.99 -10.06
N ALA A 107 11.19 17.73 -9.86
CA ALA A 107 10.06 17.78 -10.78
C ALA A 107 10.46 18.26 -12.18
N LYS A 108 11.29 19.31 -12.26
CA LYS A 108 11.82 19.81 -13.55
C LYS A 108 12.67 18.74 -14.25
N LYS A 109 13.46 17.94 -13.50
CA LYS A 109 14.26 16.84 -14.05
C LYS A 109 13.40 15.68 -14.55
N ILE A 110 12.35 15.32 -13.80
CA ILE A 110 11.41 14.25 -14.17
C ILE A 110 10.58 14.67 -15.40
N GLY A 111 10.21 15.93 -15.47
CA GLY A 111 9.36 16.50 -16.52
C GLY A 111 7.87 16.27 -16.28
N PHE A 112 7.04 16.97 -17.08
CA PHE A 112 5.59 16.95 -16.95
C PHE A 112 4.95 16.11 -18.08
N PRO A 113 3.72 15.59 -17.87
CA PRO A 113 2.95 15.63 -16.64
C PRO A 113 3.59 14.83 -15.52
N LEU A 114 3.34 15.24 -14.26
CA LEU A 114 3.92 14.71 -13.05
C LEU A 114 2.82 14.32 -12.08
N MET A 115 3.01 13.21 -11.37
CA MET A 115 2.13 12.79 -10.28
C MET A 115 2.81 13.06 -8.94
N ILE A 116 2.16 13.85 -8.08
CA ILE A 116 2.53 13.96 -6.67
C ILE A 116 1.73 12.91 -5.91
N LYS A 117 2.39 12.18 -5.00
CA LYS A 117 1.74 11.16 -4.16
C LYS A 117 2.22 11.29 -2.72
N ALA A 118 1.33 11.08 -1.74
CA ALA A 118 1.76 10.85 -0.37
C ALA A 118 2.61 9.57 -0.30
N SER A 119 3.72 9.60 0.43
CA SER A 119 4.57 8.43 0.64
C SER A 119 3.84 7.34 1.43
N ALA A 120 3.11 7.74 2.48
CA ALA A 120 2.25 6.86 3.24
C ALA A 120 0.87 6.69 2.60
N GLY A 121 0.19 5.58 2.92
CA GLY A 121 -1.18 5.31 2.50
C GLY A 121 -1.32 4.67 1.11
N GLY A 122 -2.57 4.38 0.75
CA GLY A 122 -2.94 3.66 -0.48
C GLY A 122 -4.29 4.14 -1.06
N GLY A 123 -4.84 3.38 -2.01
CA GLY A 123 -6.18 3.62 -2.58
C GLY A 123 -6.33 4.93 -3.35
N GLY A 124 -5.24 5.51 -3.86
CA GLY A 124 -5.28 6.74 -4.66
C GLY A 124 -5.50 8.04 -3.87
N ARG A 125 -5.57 7.98 -2.54
CA ARG A 125 -5.65 9.18 -1.70
C ARG A 125 -4.34 9.95 -1.69
N GLY A 126 -4.41 11.28 -1.67
CA GLY A 126 -3.23 12.14 -1.69
C GLY A 126 -2.45 12.08 -3.00
N MET A 127 -3.13 11.75 -4.12
CA MET A 127 -2.56 11.77 -5.46
C MET A 127 -3.03 13.02 -6.21
N ARG A 128 -2.07 13.71 -6.87
CA ARG A 128 -2.35 14.93 -7.62
C ARG A 128 -1.55 14.99 -8.91
N LEU A 129 -2.26 15.09 -10.03
CA LEU A 129 -1.65 15.30 -11.34
C LEU A 129 -1.28 16.78 -11.51
N VAL A 130 -0.07 17.03 -11.96
CA VAL A 130 0.44 18.37 -12.29
C VAL A 130 0.89 18.35 -13.75
N ASN A 131 0.27 19.19 -14.57
CA ASN A 131 0.53 19.20 -16.01
C ASN A 131 1.67 20.16 -16.41
N GLN A 132 1.93 21.18 -15.62
CA GLN A 132 2.93 22.20 -15.91
C GLN A 132 3.62 22.71 -14.65
N VAL A 133 4.77 23.34 -14.82
CA VAL A 133 5.63 23.77 -13.72
C VAL A 133 4.99 24.84 -12.83
N ASP A 134 4.17 25.71 -13.40
CA ASP A 134 3.56 26.83 -12.69
C ASP A 134 2.57 26.38 -11.61
N ASP A 135 1.88 25.27 -11.84
CA ASP A 135 0.92 24.68 -10.90
C ASP A 135 1.60 23.91 -9.75
N LEU A 136 2.89 23.62 -9.87
CA LEU A 136 3.58 22.68 -8.99
C LEU A 136 3.65 23.13 -7.54
N LYS A 137 3.95 24.40 -7.29
CA LYS A 137 4.13 24.94 -5.93
C LYS A 137 2.85 24.82 -5.10
N ASP A 138 1.73 25.20 -5.67
CA ASP A 138 0.43 25.12 -5.00
C ASP A 138 -0.01 23.66 -4.84
N ALA A 139 0.23 22.82 -5.84
CA ALA A 139 -0.04 21.40 -5.78
C ALA A 139 0.75 20.69 -4.67
N LEU A 140 2.03 21.01 -4.47
CA LEU A 140 2.85 20.50 -3.37
C LEU A 140 2.28 20.90 -2.00
N LYS A 141 1.92 22.18 -1.83
CA LYS A 141 1.34 22.70 -0.58
C LYS A 141 0.07 21.95 -0.21
N ILE A 142 -0.83 21.76 -1.16
CA ILE A 142 -2.10 21.07 -0.94
C ILE A 142 -1.85 19.58 -0.66
N ALA A 143 -0.99 18.93 -1.46
CA ALA A 143 -0.68 17.52 -1.27
C ALA A 143 -0.08 17.22 0.11
N ARG A 144 0.80 18.10 0.64
CA ARG A 144 1.35 17.97 1.99
C ARG A 144 0.27 18.03 3.07
N ALA A 145 -0.64 19.00 2.96
CA ALA A 145 -1.73 19.16 3.92
C ALA A 145 -2.66 17.94 3.90
N GLU A 146 -3.03 17.45 2.71
CA GLU A 146 -3.84 16.25 2.54
C GLU A 146 -3.14 15.01 3.11
N ALA A 147 -1.84 14.82 2.83
CA ALA A 147 -1.04 13.70 3.32
C ALA A 147 -0.92 13.70 4.84
N LEU A 148 -0.64 14.87 5.43
CA LEU A 148 -0.54 15.02 6.87
C LEU A 148 -1.88 14.71 7.56
N ASN A 149 -2.98 15.24 7.04
CA ASN A 149 -4.31 15.01 7.61
C ASN A 149 -4.79 13.57 7.46
N ALA A 150 -4.48 12.92 6.34
CA ALA A 150 -4.97 11.57 6.06
C ALA A 150 -4.09 10.46 6.66
N PHE A 151 -2.78 10.70 6.76
CA PHE A 151 -1.80 9.65 7.08
C PHE A 151 -0.83 10.02 8.20
N GLY A 152 -0.91 11.24 8.75
CA GLY A 152 0.00 11.71 9.80
C GLY A 152 1.43 12.02 9.33
N SER A 153 1.67 12.01 8.01
CA SER A 153 2.97 12.30 7.40
C SER A 153 2.80 13.21 6.20
N SER A 154 3.64 14.26 6.11
CA SER A 154 3.65 15.19 4.97
C SER A 154 4.66 14.81 3.88
N GLU A 155 5.30 13.64 3.98
CA GLU A 155 6.27 13.15 3.01
C GLU A 155 5.58 12.88 1.66
N LEU A 156 6.18 13.41 0.59
CA LEU A 156 5.70 13.27 -0.78
C LEU A 156 6.72 12.54 -1.64
N ILE A 157 6.21 11.78 -2.61
CA ILE A 157 6.99 11.30 -3.74
C ILE A 157 6.51 11.97 -5.02
N LEU A 158 7.43 12.13 -5.96
CA LEU A 158 7.12 12.64 -7.29
C LEU A 158 7.38 11.53 -8.31
N GLU A 159 6.47 11.36 -9.25
CA GLU A 159 6.64 10.37 -10.33
C GLU A 159 6.21 10.94 -11.66
N LYS A 160 6.87 10.51 -12.74
CA LYS A 160 6.39 10.77 -14.10
C LYS A 160 4.97 10.23 -14.24
N ALA A 161 4.04 11.04 -14.68
CA ALA A 161 2.69 10.56 -14.96
C ALA A 161 2.65 9.92 -16.35
N PHE A 162 2.09 8.72 -16.41
CA PHE A 162 1.77 8.04 -17.66
C PHE A 162 0.27 8.14 -17.89
N ILE A 163 -0.11 8.76 -18.99
CA ILE A 163 -1.51 8.89 -19.39
C ILE A 163 -1.88 7.66 -20.21
N ASN A 164 -3.06 7.11 -19.96
CA ASN A 164 -3.57 5.90 -20.62
C ASN A 164 -2.69 4.65 -20.44
N ALA A 165 -2.02 4.53 -19.30
CA ALA A 165 -1.26 3.35 -18.95
C ALA A 165 -2.17 2.15 -18.66
N ARG A 166 -1.71 0.94 -18.99
CA ARG A 166 -2.30 -0.28 -18.45
C ARG A 166 -1.74 -0.60 -17.08
N HIS A 167 -2.57 -1.18 -16.23
CA HIS A 167 -2.20 -1.67 -14.92
C HIS A 167 -2.15 -3.21 -14.99
N ILE A 168 -0.94 -3.73 -15.09
CA ILE A 168 -0.69 -5.18 -15.05
C ILE A 168 -0.02 -5.51 -13.72
N GLU A 169 -0.53 -6.52 -13.04
CA GLU A 169 0.05 -7.00 -11.78
C GLU A 169 0.35 -8.50 -11.86
N ILE A 170 1.37 -8.93 -11.12
CA ILE A 170 1.75 -10.34 -11.00
C ILE A 170 1.41 -10.82 -9.60
N GLN A 171 0.65 -11.92 -9.50
CA GLN A 171 0.39 -12.56 -8.22
C GLN A 171 1.58 -13.42 -7.80
N ILE A 172 2.07 -13.16 -6.61
CA ILE A 172 3.15 -13.96 -6.01
C ILE A 172 2.71 -14.55 -4.67
N ILE A 173 3.29 -15.68 -4.32
CA ILE A 173 3.16 -16.32 -3.02
C ILE A 173 4.53 -16.81 -2.59
N SER A 174 4.83 -16.72 -1.29
CA SER A 174 6.10 -17.20 -0.73
C SER A 174 5.82 -17.95 0.56
N ASP A 175 6.58 -19.03 0.80
CA ASP A 175 6.53 -19.77 2.05
C ASP A 175 7.66 -19.35 3.01
N ALA A 176 7.66 -19.95 4.21
CA ALA A 176 8.70 -19.72 5.21
C ALA A 176 10.04 -20.42 4.90
N TYR A 177 10.09 -21.27 3.88
CA TYR A 177 11.25 -22.09 3.52
C TYR A 177 12.04 -21.52 2.35
N GLY A 178 11.63 -20.36 1.81
CA GLY A 178 12.31 -19.67 0.72
C GLY A 178 11.81 -20.05 -0.67
N SER A 179 10.68 -20.74 -0.78
CA SER A 179 10.01 -20.96 -2.06
C SER A 179 9.24 -19.72 -2.48
N HIS A 180 9.39 -19.31 -3.73
CA HIS A 180 8.67 -18.17 -4.32
C HIS A 180 7.99 -18.65 -5.59
N LEU A 181 6.68 -18.47 -5.66
CA LEU A 181 5.87 -18.85 -6.82
C LEU A 181 5.17 -17.62 -7.39
N TYR A 182 4.93 -17.62 -8.68
CA TYR A 182 4.07 -16.65 -9.36
C TYR A 182 2.92 -17.37 -10.06
N PHE A 183 1.75 -16.73 -10.11
CA PHE A 183 0.52 -17.32 -10.65
C PHE A 183 0.03 -16.63 -11.92
N GLY A 184 0.95 -16.00 -12.64
CA GLY A 184 0.62 -15.20 -13.81
C GLY A 184 0.18 -13.79 -13.42
N GLU A 185 -0.37 -13.11 -14.41
CA GLU A 185 -0.73 -11.70 -14.32
C GLU A 185 -2.26 -11.50 -14.30
N ARG A 186 -2.63 -10.31 -13.82
CA ARG A 186 -3.98 -9.73 -14.00
C ARG A 186 -3.85 -8.37 -14.67
N ASP A 187 -4.73 -8.08 -15.63
CA ASP A 187 -4.93 -6.74 -16.16
C ASP A 187 -6.04 -6.04 -15.37
N CYS A 188 -5.68 -5.03 -14.60
CA CYS A 188 -6.54 -4.25 -13.74
C CYS A 188 -6.73 -2.82 -14.25
N SER A 189 -6.68 -2.62 -15.57
CA SER A 189 -6.70 -1.28 -16.19
C SER A 189 -8.07 -0.61 -16.12
N ILE A 190 -9.15 -1.38 -16.02
CA ILE A 190 -10.51 -0.84 -15.91
C ILE A 190 -10.76 -0.42 -14.47
N GLN A 191 -10.60 0.88 -14.22
CA GLN A 191 -10.65 1.47 -12.89
C GLN A 191 -11.63 2.64 -12.83
N ARG A 192 -12.22 2.85 -11.66
CA ARG A 192 -12.98 4.05 -11.34
C ARG A 192 -12.28 4.80 -10.20
N ARG A 193 -11.75 5.98 -10.48
CA ARG A 193 -11.03 6.79 -9.48
C ARG A 193 -9.94 6.00 -8.73
N HIS A 194 -9.11 5.27 -9.48
CA HIS A 194 -8.04 4.38 -8.99
C HIS A 194 -8.53 3.13 -8.21
N GLN A 195 -9.81 2.83 -8.23
CA GLN A 195 -10.36 1.59 -7.73
C GLN A 195 -10.51 0.60 -8.89
N LYS A 196 -9.92 -0.56 -8.76
CA LYS A 196 -10.06 -1.66 -9.71
C LYS A 196 -11.51 -2.13 -9.73
N VAL A 197 -12.12 -2.22 -10.93
CA VAL A 197 -13.52 -2.59 -11.11
C VAL A 197 -13.65 -3.91 -11.87
N ILE A 198 -12.84 -4.07 -12.92
CA ILE A 198 -12.75 -5.31 -13.69
C ILE A 198 -11.30 -5.72 -13.73
N GLU A 199 -11.06 -6.97 -13.43
CA GLU A 199 -9.75 -7.62 -13.51
C GLU A 199 -9.89 -8.84 -14.42
N GLU A 200 -8.98 -9.00 -15.37
CA GLU A 200 -8.96 -10.12 -16.28
C GLU A 200 -7.62 -10.85 -16.29
N SER A 201 -7.68 -12.17 -16.43
CA SER A 201 -6.51 -13.03 -16.52
C SER A 201 -6.80 -14.15 -17.55
N PRO A 202 -5.89 -14.44 -18.48
CA PRO A 202 -4.63 -13.72 -18.73
C PRO A 202 -4.84 -12.31 -19.27
N SER A 203 -3.80 -11.46 -19.17
CA SER A 203 -3.83 -10.13 -19.76
C SER A 203 -3.84 -10.22 -21.29
N PRO A 204 -4.70 -9.46 -22.01
CA PRO A 204 -4.74 -9.50 -23.46
C PRO A 204 -3.51 -8.90 -24.15
N VAL A 205 -2.57 -8.33 -23.38
CA VAL A 205 -1.37 -7.65 -23.91
C VAL A 205 -0.05 -8.31 -23.48
N MET A 206 -0.10 -9.28 -22.58
CA MET A 206 1.06 -10.08 -22.20
C MET A 206 1.14 -11.33 -23.10
N THR A 207 2.33 -11.63 -23.62
CA THR A 207 2.57 -12.80 -24.48
C THR A 207 3.68 -13.66 -23.89
#